data_81a958d6f406e49dbdb2bafc829c0e69
#
_entry.id   81a958d6f406e49dbdb2bafc829c0e69
#
_cell.length_a   1.000
_cell.length_b   1.000
_cell.length_c   1.000
_cell.angle_alpha   90.00
_cell.angle_beta   90.00
_cell.angle_gamma   90.00
#
_symmetry.space_group_name_H-M   'P 1'
#
loop_
_entity.id
_entity.type
_entity.pdbx_description
1 polymer ?
#
loop_
_entity_poly.entity_id
_entity_poly.type
_entity_poly.pdbx_seq_one_letter_code
_entity_poly.pdbx_strand_id
1 'polypeptide(L)'
;MAREIDFDGVDDYLEQLGNFFAQSTVLEADAKLKEATPAQTGRLRASWQIGENAISEASEKPGEYPEAQGSNIPNMKGINYQPGTETIGNVYSIHNAVEYAEPVCMGTGLPPSWGGSFKTRQGTVPGFPELITKELQVDSQRRFNDAVKQAQKKGKI
;
A
#
# COMPACT_ATOMS: atom_id res chain seq x y z
N MET A 1 -8.64 46.58 -12.14
CA MET A 1 -9.71 45.57 -11.95
C MET A 1 -9.33 44.63 -10.85
N ALA A 2 -10.15 44.55 -9.81
CA ALA A 2 -9.95 43.55 -8.77
C ALA A 2 -10.31 42.16 -9.32
N ARG A 3 -9.45 41.18 -9.12
CA ARG A 3 -9.77 39.78 -9.40
C ARG A 3 -10.53 39.21 -8.20
N GLU A 4 -11.66 38.65 -8.48
CA GLU A 4 -12.38 37.86 -7.49
C GLU A 4 -11.66 36.55 -7.26
N ILE A 5 -11.44 36.21 -6.00
CA ILE A 5 -10.83 34.92 -5.62
C ILE A 5 -11.95 33.98 -5.25
N ASP A 6 -12.06 32.89 -6.00
CA ASP A 6 -13.01 31.83 -5.70
C ASP A 6 -12.38 30.91 -4.67
N PHE A 7 -12.70 31.11 -3.39
CA PHE A 7 -12.20 30.29 -2.30
C PHE A 7 -12.82 28.89 -2.32
N ASP A 8 -14.04 28.74 -2.80
CA ASP A 8 -14.66 27.42 -2.91
C ASP A 8 -13.91 26.54 -3.91
N GLY A 9 -13.49 27.10 -5.04
CA GLY A 9 -12.67 26.38 -6.01
C GLY A 9 -11.29 26.03 -5.48
N VAL A 10 -10.70 26.85 -4.63
CA VAL A 10 -9.42 26.56 -3.96
C VAL A 10 -9.58 25.41 -2.98
N ASP A 11 -10.62 25.40 -2.17
CA ASP A 11 -10.89 24.33 -1.22
C ASP A 11 -11.11 23.00 -1.93
N ASP A 12 -11.89 22.97 -3.00
CA ASP A 12 -12.09 21.76 -3.82
C ASP A 12 -10.78 21.25 -4.41
N TYR A 13 -9.94 22.15 -4.90
CA TYR A 13 -8.63 21.80 -5.44
C TYR A 13 -7.73 21.17 -4.38
N LEU A 14 -7.66 21.77 -3.19
CA LEU A 14 -6.83 21.26 -2.09
C LEU A 14 -7.31 19.90 -1.60
N GLU A 15 -8.62 19.70 -1.51
CA GLU A 15 -9.20 18.41 -1.14
C GLU A 15 -8.86 17.34 -2.16
N GLN A 16 -9.04 17.62 -3.44
CA GLN A 16 -8.71 16.67 -4.51
C GLN A 16 -7.22 16.36 -4.54
N LEU A 17 -6.37 17.37 -4.36
CA LEU A 17 -4.93 17.20 -4.27
C LEU A 17 -4.56 16.23 -3.13
N GLY A 18 -5.13 16.45 -1.95
CA GLY A 18 -4.90 15.58 -0.79
C GLY A 18 -5.38 14.15 -1.03
N ASN A 19 -6.55 14.00 -1.64
CA ASN A 19 -7.11 12.69 -1.93
C ASN A 19 -6.26 11.92 -2.97
N PHE A 20 -5.80 12.56 -4.02
CA PHE A 20 -4.91 11.93 -5.00
C PHE A 20 -3.57 11.55 -4.40
N PHE A 21 -3.03 12.40 -3.52
CA PHE A 21 -1.79 12.10 -2.82
C PHE A 21 -1.95 10.89 -1.88
N ALA A 22 -3.05 10.84 -1.12
CA ALA A 22 -3.37 9.71 -0.25
C ALA A 22 -3.54 8.42 -1.05
N GLN A 23 -4.30 8.46 -2.13
CA GLN A 23 -4.50 7.31 -3.01
C GLN A 23 -3.19 6.78 -3.57
N SER A 24 -2.37 7.65 -4.13
CA SER A 24 -1.08 7.29 -4.70
C SER A 24 -0.17 6.64 -3.65
N THR A 25 -0.13 7.18 -2.45
CA THR A 25 0.69 6.65 -1.37
C THR A 25 0.22 5.26 -0.92
N VAL A 26 -1.08 5.08 -0.73
CA VAL A 26 -1.66 3.80 -0.31
C VAL A 26 -1.41 2.72 -1.36
N LEU A 27 -1.66 3.01 -2.62
CA LEU A 27 -1.50 2.04 -3.70
C LEU A 27 -0.03 1.66 -3.91
N GLU A 28 0.87 2.63 -3.84
CA GLU A 28 2.31 2.36 -3.99
C GLU A 28 2.86 1.54 -2.83
N ALA A 29 2.44 1.86 -1.60
CA ALA A 29 2.84 1.09 -0.42
C ALA A 29 2.36 -0.35 -0.51
N ASP A 30 1.10 -0.56 -0.88
CA ASP A 30 0.51 -1.89 -1.03
C ASP A 30 1.25 -2.70 -2.10
N ALA A 31 1.49 -2.13 -3.27
CA ALA A 31 2.21 -2.79 -4.35
C ALA A 31 3.63 -3.19 -3.94
N LYS A 32 4.38 -2.29 -3.32
CA LYS A 32 5.75 -2.55 -2.87
C LYS A 32 5.80 -3.65 -1.81
N LEU A 33 4.90 -3.62 -0.85
CA LEU A 33 4.82 -4.65 0.20
C LEU A 33 4.54 -6.03 -0.39
N LYS A 34 3.59 -6.12 -1.32
CA LYS A 34 3.27 -7.37 -1.99
C LYS A 34 4.42 -7.91 -2.82
N GLU A 35 5.06 -7.06 -3.62
CA GLU A 35 6.19 -7.47 -4.44
C GLU A 35 7.36 -7.97 -3.60
N ALA A 36 7.63 -7.32 -2.48
CA ALA A 36 8.71 -7.69 -1.59
C ALA A 36 8.42 -8.94 -0.76
N THR A 37 7.16 -9.30 -0.59
CA THR A 37 6.78 -10.43 0.26
C THR A 37 7.16 -11.76 -0.38
N PRO A 38 7.85 -12.66 0.34
CA PRO A 38 8.15 -14.00 -0.16
C PRO A 38 6.86 -14.79 -0.45
N ALA A 39 6.87 -15.58 -1.52
CA ALA A 39 5.72 -16.37 -1.93
C ALA A 39 6.07 -17.81 -2.21
N GLN A 40 5.89 -18.68 -1.22
CA GLN A 40 5.99 -20.13 -1.41
C GLN A 40 4.65 -20.67 -1.89
N THR A 41 3.58 -20.50 -1.10
CA THR A 41 2.20 -20.85 -1.49
C THR A 41 1.42 -19.65 -2.02
N GLY A 42 1.91 -18.45 -1.74
CA GLY A 42 1.22 -17.19 -2.00
C GLY A 42 0.30 -16.73 -0.88
N ARG A 43 0.11 -17.51 0.17
CA ARG A 43 -0.79 -17.16 1.28
C ARG A 43 -0.42 -15.84 1.94
N LEU A 44 0.86 -15.63 2.24
CA LEU A 44 1.32 -14.40 2.87
C LEU A 44 1.06 -13.19 1.97
N ARG A 45 1.40 -13.29 0.68
CA ARG A 45 1.12 -12.23 -0.29
C ARG A 45 -0.37 -11.95 -0.44
N ALA A 46 -1.18 -12.99 -0.52
CA ALA A 46 -2.64 -12.87 -0.69
C ALA A 46 -3.33 -12.28 0.53
N SER A 47 -2.68 -12.31 1.70
CA SER A 47 -3.26 -11.84 2.96
C SER A 47 -2.99 -10.37 3.26
N TRP A 48 -2.27 -9.65 2.41
CA TRP A 48 -2.15 -8.20 2.54
C TRP A 48 -3.52 -7.55 2.32
N GLN A 49 -3.87 -6.66 3.22
CA GLN A 49 -5.14 -5.95 3.16
C GLN A 49 -4.97 -4.50 3.59
N ILE A 50 -5.86 -3.66 3.10
CA ILE A 50 -5.89 -2.23 3.43
C ILE A 50 -7.13 -1.97 4.26
N GLY A 51 -6.96 -1.35 5.42
CA GLY A 51 -8.05 -0.90 6.25
C GLY A 51 -8.12 0.61 6.31
N GLU A 52 -9.31 1.17 6.29
CA GLU A 52 -9.55 2.60 6.48
C GLU A 52 -10.06 2.81 7.89
N ASN A 53 -9.26 3.49 8.72
CA ASN A 53 -9.55 3.74 10.14
C ASN A 53 -9.77 2.46 10.98
N ALA A 54 -9.37 1.30 10.48
CA ALA A 54 -9.55 0.02 11.14
C ALA A 54 -8.51 -1.00 10.68
N ILE A 55 -8.27 -2.01 11.51
CA ILE A 55 -7.38 -3.14 11.22
C ILE A 55 -8.16 -4.43 11.43
N SER A 56 -7.99 -5.39 10.50
CA SER A 56 -8.59 -6.72 10.59
C SER A 56 -7.57 -7.75 11.05
N GLU A 57 -7.98 -8.67 11.90
CA GLU A 57 -7.18 -9.83 12.28
C GLU A 57 -7.42 -11.02 11.34
N ALA A 58 -8.25 -10.85 10.31
CA ALA A 58 -8.51 -11.90 9.33
C ALA A 58 -7.31 -12.11 8.40
N SER A 59 -7.12 -13.34 7.97
CA SER A 59 -6.11 -13.71 6.97
C SER A 59 -6.68 -14.80 6.05
N GLU A 60 -6.04 -14.97 4.90
CA GLU A 60 -6.38 -16.09 4.03
C GLU A 60 -6.08 -17.42 4.74
N LYS A 61 -6.90 -18.42 4.47
CA LYS A 61 -6.74 -19.75 5.06
C LYS A 61 -5.51 -20.47 4.48
N PRO A 62 -4.93 -21.42 5.21
CA PRO A 62 -3.87 -22.26 4.65
C PRO A 62 -4.29 -22.87 3.31
N GLY A 63 -3.40 -22.84 2.32
CA GLY A 63 -3.65 -23.34 0.97
C GLY A 63 -2.72 -22.72 -0.05
N GLU A 64 -3.00 -23.03 -1.31
CA GLU A 64 -2.25 -22.51 -2.46
C GLU A 64 -2.97 -21.29 -3.06
N TYR A 65 -2.20 -20.26 -3.37
CA TYR A 65 -2.71 -19.02 -3.96
C TYR A 65 -1.88 -18.67 -5.20
N PRO A 66 -2.11 -19.34 -6.33
CA PRO A 66 -1.31 -19.12 -7.54
C PRO A 66 -1.37 -17.69 -8.05
N GLU A 67 -2.48 -17.00 -7.88
CA GLU A 67 -2.66 -15.62 -8.29
C GLU A 67 -1.72 -14.67 -7.55
N ALA A 68 -1.43 -14.98 -6.28
CA ALA A 68 -0.52 -14.19 -5.46
C ALA A 68 0.95 -14.50 -5.73
N GLN A 69 1.26 -15.48 -6.58
CA GLN A 69 2.62 -15.79 -7.00
C GLN A 69 3.04 -15.03 -8.25
N GLY A 70 2.10 -14.36 -8.90
CA GLY A 70 2.33 -13.58 -10.11
C GLY A 70 2.58 -12.10 -9.83
N SER A 71 2.43 -11.27 -10.87
CA SER A 71 2.65 -9.83 -10.81
C SER A 71 1.40 -9.01 -10.45
N ASN A 72 0.21 -9.56 -10.70
CA ASN A 72 -1.06 -8.93 -10.35
C ASN A 72 -1.65 -9.60 -9.11
N ILE A 73 -1.23 -9.15 -7.94
CA ILE A 73 -1.62 -9.77 -6.67
C ILE A 73 -2.89 -9.08 -6.16
N PRO A 74 -4.03 -9.79 -6.10
CA PRO A 74 -5.26 -9.21 -5.58
C PRO A 74 -5.14 -8.95 -4.07
N ASN A 75 -5.84 -7.94 -3.58
CA ASN A 75 -5.96 -7.70 -2.16
C ASN A 75 -6.99 -8.63 -1.55
N MET A 76 -6.70 -9.12 -0.36
CA MET A 76 -7.73 -9.63 0.51
C MET A 76 -8.73 -8.51 0.78
N LYS A 77 -10.02 -8.85 0.87
CA LYS A 77 -11.06 -7.87 1.13
C LYS A 77 -10.82 -7.17 2.46
N GLY A 78 -10.46 -5.89 2.39
CA GLY A 78 -10.16 -5.08 3.58
C GLY A 78 -11.40 -4.62 4.33
N ILE A 79 -11.17 -4.03 5.49
CA ILE A 79 -12.23 -3.47 6.33
C ILE A 79 -12.42 -2.00 5.96
N ASN A 80 -13.67 -1.65 5.64
CA ASN A 80 -14.07 -0.26 5.41
C ASN A 80 -13.24 0.47 4.35
N TYR A 81 -12.58 -0.28 3.46
CA TYR A 81 -11.76 0.29 2.42
C TYR A 81 -12.29 -0.08 1.04
N GLN A 82 -12.36 0.92 0.18
CA GLN A 82 -12.73 0.77 -1.21
C GLN A 82 -11.74 1.57 -2.08
N PRO A 83 -11.03 0.93 -3.03
CA PRO A 83 -10.09 1.63 -3.89
C PRO A 83 -10.74 2.80 -4.63
N GLY A 84 -10.04 3.92 -4.72
CA GLY A 84 -10.52 5.12 -5.38
C GLY A 84 -11.32 6.07 -4.50
N THR A 85 -11.55 5.73 -3.24
CA THR A 85 -12.28 6.57 -2.28
C THR A 85 -11.39 7.12 -1.17
N GLU A 86 -10.07 7.03 -1.34
CA GLU A 86 -9.11 7.54 -0.37
C GLU A 86 -9.34 9.01 -0.11
N THR A 87 -9.38 9.36 1.17
CA THR A 87 -9.69 10.72 1.63
C THR A 87 -8.61 11.19 2.58
N ILE A 88 -8.12 12.40 2.38
CA ILE A 88 -7.16 13.01 3.29
C ILE A 88 -7.78 13.18 4.68
N GLY A 89 -7.00 12.91 5.72
CA GLY A 89 -7.46 12.93 7.11
C GLY A 89 -7.83 11.57 7.67
N ASN A 90 -8.07 10.56 6.82
CA ASN A 90 -8.28 9.20 7.25
C ASN A 90 -6.95 8.46 7.43
N VAL A 91 -6.97 7.43 8.27
CA VAL A 91 -5.81 6.57 8.50
C VAL A 91 -5.98 5.30 7.67
N TYR A 92 -5.00 5.03 6.82
CA TYR A 92 -4.95 3.80 6.04
C TYR A 92 -3.89 2.88 6.60
N SER A 93 -4.28 1.64 6.88
CA SER A 93 -3.37 0.63 7.42
C SER A 93 -3.22 -0.49 6.42
N ILE A 94 -2.01 -0.70 5.93
CA ILE A 94 -1.69 -1.86 5.09
C ILE A 94 -1.08 -2.89 6.03
N HIS A 95 -1.77 -4.00 6.20
CA HIS A 95 -1.43 -4.97 7.23
C HIS A 95 -1.65 -6.40 6.77
N ASN A 96 -1.06 -7.32 7.50
CA ASN A 96 -1.11 -8.75 7.22
C ASN A 96 -1.26 -9.50 8.55
N ALA A 97 -2.34 -10.22 8.70
CA ALA A 97 -2.69 -10.91 9.94
C ALA A 97 -2.31 -12.40 9.92
N VAL A 98 -1.55 -12.85 8.92
CA VAL A 98 -1.02 -14.22 8.93
C VAL A 98 -0.10 -14.40 10.14
N GLU A 99 -0.24 -15.51 10.86
CA GLU A 99 0.44 -15.76 12.11
C GLU A 99 1.97 -15.75 12.02
N TYR A 100 2.53 -16.00 10.85
CA TYR A 100 3.98 -15.95 10.61
C TYR A 100 4.42 -14.69 9.84
N ALA A 101 3.54 -13.71 9.65
CA ALA A 101 3.87 -12.52 8.85
C ALA A 101 5.06 -11.74 9.42
N GLU A 102 5.02 -11.43 10.70
CA GLU A 102 6.09 -10.65 11.34
C GLU A 102 7.44 -11.35 11.28
N PRO A 103 7.59 -12.61 11.76
CA PRO A 103 8.89 -13.27 11.71
C PRO A 103 9.41 -13.48 10.30
N VAL A 104 8.56 -13.72 9.32
CA VAL A 104 8.99 -13.85 7.92
C VAL A 104 9.39 -12.49 7.35
N CYS A 105 8.59 -11.46 7.51
CA CYS A 105 8.91 -10.14 6.97
C CYS A 105 10.18 -9.54 7.60
N MET A 106 10.42 -9.79 8.87
CA MET A 106 11.61 -9.31 9.56
C MET A 106 12.81 -10.26 9.44
N GLY A 107 12.61 -11.46 8.90
CA GLY A 107 13.67 -12.45 8.73
C GLY A 107 14.11 -13.13 10.02
N THR A 108 13.33 -13.02 11.09
CA THR A 108 13.66 -13.61 12.40
C THR A 108 13.15 -15.02 12.60
N GLY A 109 12.24 -15.49 11.73
CA GLY A 109 11.63 -16.79 11.84
C GLY A 109 11.30 -17.37 10.47
N LEU A 110 12.32 -17.54 9.62
CA LEU A 110 12.11 -18.13 8.29
C LEU A 110 11.84 -19.62 8.42
N PRO A 111 10.97 -20.19 7.56
CA PRO A 111 10.76 -21.65 7.55
C PRO A 111 12.07 -22.40 7.39
N PRO A 112 12.28 -23.51 8.14
CA PRO A 112 13.51 -24.30 8.01
C PRO A 112 13.77 -24.81 6.59
N SER A 113 12.69 -25.07 5.82
CA SER A 113 12.78 -25.50 4.43
C SER A 113 13.40 -24.44 3.50
N TRP A 114 13.55 -23.22 3.95
CA TRP A 114 14.15 -22.12 3.17
C TRP A 114 15.66 -22.00 3.35
N GLY A 115 16.26 -22.81 4.20
CA GLY A 115 17.70 -22.78 4.38
C GLY A 115 18.26 -21.48 4.95
N GLY A 116 17.45 -20.72 5.69
CA GLY A 116 17.86 -19.49 6.36
C GLY A 116 17.82 -18.23 5.48
N SER A 117 17.31 -18.31 4.24
CA SER A 117 17.20 -17.16 3.35
C SER A 117 15.81 -17.05 2.73
N PHE A 118 15.46 -15.86 2.25
CA PHE A 118 14.19 -15.67 1.55
C PHE A 118 14.17 -16.41 0.21
N LYS A 119 13.05 -17.09 -0.06
CA LYS A 119 12.71 -17.62 -1.37
C LYS A 119 11.87 -16.59 -2.12
N THR A 120 12.51 -15.55 -2.65
CA THR A 120 11.86 -14.52 -3.43
C THR A 120 12.61 -14.30 -4.73
N ARG A 121 11.88 -13.95 -5.78
CA ARG A 121 12.46 -13.66 -7.10
C ARG A 121 13.14 -12.31 -7.18
N GLN A 122 12.98 -11.43 -6.20
CA GLN A 122 13.33 -10.03 -6.30
C GLN A 122 14.37 -9.57 -5.28
N GLY A 123 15.10 -10.48 -4.69
CA GLY A 123 16.16 -10.12 -3.75
C GLY A 123 15.67 -9.41 -2.50
N THR A 124 14.48 -9.77 -2.02
CA THR A 124 13.91 -9.21 -0.79
C THR A 124 14.86 -9.40 0.38
N VAL A 125 15.01 -8.38 1.19
CA VAL A 125 15.85 -8.40 2.39
C VAL A 125 15.01 -8.40 3.66
N PRO A 126 15.52 -8.96 4.78
CA PRO A 126 14.85 -8.88 6.06
C PRO A 126 14.52 -7.46 6.47
N GLY A 127 13.33 -7.24 7.04
CA GLY A 127 12.91 -5.90 7.44
C GLY A 127 12.42 -5.02 6.28
N PHE A 128 12.07 -5.61 5.16
CA PHE A 128 11.61 -4.86 3.99
C PHE A 128 10.47 -3.89 4.25
N PRO A 129 9.51 -4.13 5.19
CA PRO A 129 8.46 -3.15 5.45
C PRO A 129 9.00 -1.78 5.89
N GLU A 130 10.02 -1.78 6.75
CA GLU A 130 10.66 -0.53 7.19
C GLU A 130 11.43 0.16 6.06
N LEU A 131 12.09 -0.61 5.22
CA LEU A 131 12.80 -0.08 4.05
C LEU A 131 11.82 0.56 3.06
N ILE A 132 10.69 -0.07 2.83
CA ILE A 132 9.63 0.46 1.97
C ILE A 132 9.07 1.76 2.56
N THR A 133 8.88 1.84 3.87
CA THR A 133 8.46 3.07 4.53
C THR A 133 9.43 4.21 4.26
N LYS A 134 10.72 3.96 4.36
CA LYS A 134 11.76 4.95 4.06
C LYS A 134 11.75 5.37 2.59
N GLU A 135 11.59 4.43 1.67
CA GLU A 135 11.47 4.73 0.24
C GLU A 135 10.26 5.62 -0.05
N LEU A 136 9.12 5.32 0.55
CA LEU A 136 7.92 6.12 0.39
C LEU A 136 8.10 7.54 0.91
N GLN A 137 8.83 7.72 2.01
CA GLN A 137 9.15 9.04 2.54
C GLN A 137 10.05 9.82 1.59
N VAL A 138 11.08 9.19 1.05
CA VAL A 138 11.99 9.82 0.09
C VAL A 138 11.27 10.21 -1.19
N ASP A 139 10.37 9.36 -1.69
CA ASP A 139 9.63 9.58 -2.93
C ASP A 139 8.38 10.45 -2.75
N SER A 140 8.09 10.94 -1.55
CA SER A 140 6.86 11.68 -1.27
C SER A 140 6.67 12.91 -2.15
N GLN A 141 7.76 13.62 -2.46
CA GLN A 141 7.70 14.81 -3.32
C GLN A 141 7.26 14.46 -4.75
N ARG A 142 7.71 13.35 -5.29
CA ARG A 142 7.28 12.88 -6.62
C ARG A 142 5.78 12.59 -6.64
N ARG A 143 5.28 11.87 -5.64
CA ARG A 143 3.84 11.57 -5.53
C ARG A 143 3.02 12.85 -5.36
N PHE A 144 3.52 13.78 -4.58
CA PHE A 144 2.87 15.08 -4.40
C PHE A 144 2.78 15.83 -5.73
N ASN A 145 3.88 15.89 -6.49
CA ASN A 145 3.90 16.54 -7.79
C ASN A 145 2.93 15.88 -8.78
N ASP A 146 2.84 14.56 -8.77
CA ASP A 146 1.89 13.82 -9.60
C ASP A 146 0.43 14.11 -9.19
N ALA A 147 0.17 14.22 -7.89
CA ALA A 147 -1.14 14.59 -7.36
C ALA A 147 -1.53 16.01 -7.78
N VAL A 148 -0.58 16.94 -7.76
CA VAL A 148 -0.81 18.31 -8.27
C VAL A 148 -1.25 18.29 -9.73
N LYS A 149 -0.56 17.53 -10.57
CA LYS A 149 -0.91 17.41 -11.99
C LYS A 149 -2.30 16.82 -12.19
N GLN A 150 -2.66 15.80 -11.43
CA GLN A 150 -3.97 15.18 -11.50
C GLN A 150 -5.08 16.14 -11.05
N ALA A 151 -4.85 16.84 -9.95
CA ALA A 151 -5.82 17.81 -9.42
C ALA A 151 -6.03 18.99 -10.38
N GLN A 152 -4.95 19.51 -10.97
CA GLN A 152 -5.03 20.57 -12.00
C GLN A 152 -5.81 20.12 -13.22
N LYS A 153 -5.56 18.91 -13.68
CA LYS A 153 -6.21 18.33 -14.85
C LYS A 153 -7.71 18.15 -14.63
N LYS A 154 -8.11 17.71 -13.44
CA LYS A 154 -9.52 17.48 -13.08
C LYS A 154 -10.24 18.78 -12.75
N GLY A 155 -9.59 19.71 -12.05
CA GLY A 155 -10.18 20.96 -11.60
C GLY A 155 -10.14 22.09 -12.60
N LYS A 156 -9.49 21.93 -13.74
CA LYS A 156 -9.30 22.98 -14.77
C LYS A 156 -8.61 24.25 -14.23
N ILE A 157 -7.71 24.06 -13.29
CA ILE A 157 -6.94 25.15 -12.67
C ILE A 157 -5.60 25.32 -13.37
#